data_388f3e5be7c456107f3028715b459faa
#
_entry.id   388f3e5be7c456107f3028715b459faa
#
_cell.length_a   1.000
_cell.length_b   1.000
_cell.length_c   1.000
_cell.angle_alpha   90.00
_cell.angle_beta   90.00
_cell.angle_gamma   90.00
#
_symmetry.space_group_name_H-M   'P 1'
#
loop_
_entity.id
_entity.type
_entity.pdbx_description
1 polymer ?
#
loop_
_entity_poly.entity_id
_entity_poly.type
_entity_poly.pdbx_seq_one_letter_code
_entity_poly.pdbx_strand_id
1 'polypeptide(L)'
;MKLYETENYDAMYLAGMIADPEQMTKADFEKWIQEAYCYGIADYVVSVTLAESPIAQEIADKWIRSDKELYASAGWSCYCWLLGYQDDNQFEKEKLHNYLIEIEQNIHSSPNRVRYAMNNFIITVGISYKPLHEEAIEIAKKIGKVFVDMGDTSCKTPIATEAIQILSVQ
;
A
#
# COMPACT_ATOMS: atom_id res chain seq x y z
N MET A 1 2.49 13.01 -18.01
CA MET A 1 3.85 13.64 -17.97
C MET A 1 4.79 12.88 -18.91
N LYS A 2 5.53 13.57 -19.76
CA LYS A 2 6.42 12.94 -20.77
C LYS A 2 7.50 12.02 -20.16
N LEU A 3 7.98 12.30 -18.95
CA LEU A 3 8.97 11.45 -18.28
C LEU A 3 8.41 10.07 -17.91
N TYR A 4 7.18 10.01 -17.43
CA TYR A 4 6.55 8.73 -17.07
C TYR A 4 6.30 7.85 -18.32
N GLU A 5 6.01 8.46 -19.46
CA GLU A 5 5.75 7.79 -20.73
C GLU A 5 7.00 7.19 -21.40
N THR A 6 8.18 7.40 -20.83
CA THR A 6 9.43 6.85 -21.40
C THR A 6 9.64 5.37 -21.13
N GLU A 7 8.83 4.76 -20.24
CA GLU A 7 8.98 3.38 -19.75
C GLU A 7 10.37 3.08 -19.13
N ASN A 8 11.17 4.11 -18.89
CA ASN A 8 12.44 4.00 -18.19
C ASN A 8 12.22 4.13 -16.69
N TYR A 9 12.70 3.17 -15.89
CA TYR A 9 12.48 3.10 -14.46
C TYR A 9 12.85 4.41 -13.73
N ASP A 10 14.06 4.92 -13.97
CA ASP A 10 14.54 6.12 -13.28
C ASP A 10 13.77 7.37 -13.70
N ALA A 11 13.37 7.47 -14.96
CA ALA A 11 12.57 8.57 -15.44
C ALA A 11 11.13 8.52 -14.88
N MET A 12 10.54 7.34 -14.76
CA MET A 12 9.23 7.17 -14.12
C MET A 12 9.30 7.50 -12.63
N TYR A 13 10.38 7.08 -11.95
CA TYR A 13 10.62 7.42 -10.55
C TYR A 13 10.78 8.94 -10.36
N LEU A 14 11.57 9.58 -11.19
CA LEU A 14 11.73 11.04 -11.20
C LEU A 14 10.40 11.75 -11.49
N ALA A 15 9.58 11.22 -12.39
CA ALA A 15 8.26 11.79 -12.67
C ALA A 15 7.37 11.82 -11.40
N GLY A 16 7.40 10.76 -10.58
CA GLY A 16 6.72 10.73 -9.29
C GLY A 16 7.23 11.80 -8.33
N MET A 17 8.56 11.95 -8.24
CA MET A 17 9.19 12.93 -7.34
C MET A 17 8.89 14.39 -7.67
N ILE A 18 8.63 14.72 -8.95
CA ILE A 18 8.36 16.10 -9.42
C ILE A 18 6.91 16.34 -9.80
N ALA A 19 6.06 15.34 -9.66
CA ALA A 19 4.63 15.49 -9.90
C ALA A 19 4.02 16.49 -8.92
N ASP A 20 2.93 17.12 -9.35
CA ASP A 20 2.04 17.87 -8.46
C ASP A 20 0.75 17.05 -8.27
N PRO A 21 0.64 16.25 -7.17
CA PRO A 21 -0.48 15.35 -6.98
C PRO A 21 -1.83 16.06 -6.83
N GLU A 22 -1.83 17.33 -6.41
CA GLU A 22 -3.05 18.12 -6.28
C GLU A 22 -3.66 18.48 -7.64
N GLN A 23 -2.83 18.52 -8.70
CA GLN A 23 -3.26 18.80 -10.07
C GLN A 23 -3.55 17.53 -10.88
N MET A 24 -3.21 16.35 -10.37
CA MET A 24 -3.44 15.10 -11.07
C MET A 24 -4.90 14.65 -10.95
N THR A 25 -5.42 14.19 -12.09
CA THR A 25 -6.79 13.68 -12.19
C THR A 25 -6.83 12.15 -11.99
N LYS A 26 -8.05 11.61 -11.79
CA LYS A 26 -8.27 10.15 -11.79
C LYS A 26 -7.74 9.48 -13.05
N ALA A 27 -7.88 10.13 -14.21
CA ALA A 27 -7.39 9.60 -15.48
C ALA A 27 -5.86 9.53 -15.53
N ASP A 28 -5.17 10.49 -14.92
CA ASP A 28 -3.70 10.47 -14.84
C ASP A 28 -3.22 9.30 -13.98
N PHE A 29 -3.82 9.06 -12.80
CA PHE A 29 -3.48 7.94 -11.95
C PHE A 29 -3.83 6.59 -12.59
N GLU A 30 -4.98 6.47 -13.26
CA GLU A 30 -5.33 5.26 -14.01
C GLU A 30 -4.33 4.98 -15.13
N LYS A 31 -3.88 6.01 -15.85
CA LYS A 31 -2.84 5.88 -16.88
C LYS A 31 -1.53 5.39 -16.25
N TRP A 32 -1.10 6.03 -15.16
CA TRP A 32 0.16 5.68 -14.50
C TRP A 32 0.18 4.24 -13.98
N ILE A 33 -0.90 3.80 -13.30
CA ILE A 33 -0.94 2.42 -12.84
C ILE A 33 -1.04 1.41 -13.98
N GLN A 34 -1.70 1.76 -15.08
CA GLN A 34 -1.78 0.91 -16.26
C GLN A 34 -0.41 0.73 -16.93
N GLU A 35 0.42 1.77 -16.95
CA GLU A 35 1.76 1.77 -17.52
C GLU A 35 2.83 1.23 -16.55
N ALA A 36 2.50 1.06 -15.27
CA ALA A 36 3.40 0.46 -14.29
C ALA A 36 3.64 -1.03 -14.63
N TYR A 37 4.90 -1.38 -14.92
CA TYR A 37 5.28 -2.74 -15.32
C TYR A 37 5.90 -3.56 -14.18
N CYS A 38 6.13 -2.97 -13.03
CA CYS A 38 6.66 -3.65 -11.86
C CYS A 38 6.17 -2.99 -10.56
N TYR A 39 6.29 -3.74 -9.46
CA TYR A 39 5.88 -3.24 -8.13
C TYR A 39 6.68 -2.01 -7.68
N GLY A 40 7.95 -1.88 -8.10
CA GLY A 40 8.76 -0.71 -7.78
C GLY A 40 8.12 0.59 -8.28
N ILE A 41 7.48 0.56 -9.45
CA ILE A 41 6.73 1.71 -9.98
C ILE A 41 5.34 1.79 -9.33
N ALA A 42 4.59 0.67 -9.26
CA ALA A 42 3.23 0.68 -8.75
C ALA A 42 3.15 1.10 -7.26
N ASP A 43 3.98 0.47 -6.39
CA ASP A 43 3.89 0.62 -4.94
C ASP A 43 4.69 1.82 -4.40
N TYR A 44 5.76 2.26 -5.11
CA TYR A 44 6.68 3.30 -4.62
C TYR A 44 6.72 4.58 -5.47
N VAL A 45 6.08 4.60 -6.62
CA VAL A 45 5.90 5.81 -7.42
C VAL A 45 4.43 6.19 -7.48
N VAL A 46 3.60 5.32 -8.07
CA VAL A 46 2.18 5.62 -8.28
C VAL A 46 1.44 5.77 -6.94
N SER A 47 1.65 4.82 -6.02
CA SER A 47 0.97 4.84 -4.70
C SER A 47 1.39 6.01 -3.84
N VAL A 48 2.68 6.38 -3.84
CA VAL A 48 3.19 7.54 -3.08
C VAL A 48 2.59 8.83 -3.62
N THR A 49 2.69 9.04 -4.95
CA THR A 49 2.13 10.22 -5.60
C THR A 49 0.60 10.31 -5.39
N LEU A 50 -0.09 9.16 -5.45
CA LEU A 50 -1.53 9.11 -5.17
C LEU A 50 -1.85 9.47 -3.72
N ALA A 51 -1.07 9.00 -2.74
CA ALA A 51 -1.31 9.25 -1.32
C ALA A 51 -1.23 10.76 -0.97
N GLU A 52 -0.51 11.54 -1.74
CA GLU A 52 -0.43 13.01 -1.60
C GLU A 52 -1.59 13.75 -2.28
N SER A 53 -2.46 13.03 -3.00
CA SER A 53 -3.60 13.60 -3.73
C SER A 53 -4.87 13.64 -2.87
N PRO A 54 -5.74 14.65 -3.03
CA PRO A 54 -7.03 14.72 -2.32
C PRO A 54 -8.02 13.60 -2.69
N ILE A 55 -7.77 12.87 -3.78
CA ILE A 55 -8.60 11.76 -4.26
C ILE A 55 -8.02 10.37 -3.92
N ALA A 56 -7.02 10.33 -3.05
CA ALA A 56 -6.25 9.12 -2.76
C ALA A 56 -7.11 7.96 -2.26
N GLN A 57 -7.93 8.17 -1.23
CA GLN A 57 -8.73 7.08 -0.65
C GLN A 57 -9.75 6.54 -1.65
N GLU A 58 -10.38 7.39 -2.46
CA GLU A 58 -11.36 6.96 -3.46
C GLU A 58 -10.73 6.03 -4.51
N ILE A 59 -9.54 6.39 -5.00
CA ILE A 59 -8.83 5.58 -6.00
C ILE A 59 -8.28 4.31 -5.38
N ALA A 60 -7.68 4.38 -4.18
CA ALA A 60 -7.15 3.23 -3.47
C ALA A 60 -8.25 2.19 -3.17
N ASP A 61 -9.44 2.62 -2.72
CA ASP A 61 -10.60 1.74 -2.50
C ASP A 61 -11.00 0.97 -3.76
N LYS A 62 -10.97 1.64 -4.92
CA LYS A 62 -11.24 1.01 -6.21
C LYS A 62 -10.13 0.01 -6.60
N TRP A 63 -8.86 0.39 -6.43
CA TRP A 63 -7.74 -0.44 -6.84
C TRP A 63 -7.58 -1.69 -5.99
N ILE A 64 -7.82 -1.63 -4.68
CA ILE A 64 -7.86 -2.80 -3.80
C ILE A 64 -8.79 -3.89 -4.33
N ARG A 65 -9.87 -3.54 -5.02
CA ARG A 65 -10.87 -4.47 -5.58
C ARG A 65 -10.50 -5.01 -6.97
N SER A 66 -9.37 -4.59 -7.52
CA SER A 66 -8.93 -5.01 -8.86
C SER A 66 -8.45 -6.45 -8.85
N ASP A 67 -8.72 -7.17 -9.93
CA ASP A 67 -8.13 -8.49 -10.23
C ASP A 67 -6.69 -8.42 -10.76
N LYS A 68 -6.24 -7.20 -11.12
CA LYS A 68 -4.86 -6.94 -11.56
C LYS A 68 -3.96 -6.77 -10.34
N GLU A 69 -2.93 -7.62 -10.23
CA GLU A 69 -2.04 -7.66 -9.07
C GLU A 69 -1.41 -6.31 -8.71
N LEU A 70 -0.85 -5.60 -9.69
CA LEU A 70 -0.20 -4.30 -9.44
C LEU A 70 -1.19 -3.21 -9.01
N TYR A 71 -2.42 -3.23 -9.52
CA TYR A 71 -3.48 -2.31 -9.05
C TYR A 71 -3.84 -2.57 -7.60
N ALA A 72 -4.13 -3.83 -7.25
CA ALA A 72 -4.49 -4.19 -5.89
C ALA A 72 -3.35 -3.91 -4.90
N SER A 73 -2.10 -4.25 -5.28
CA SER A 73 -0.91 -3.93 -4.48
C SER A 73 -0.77 -2.42 -4.28
N ALA A 74 -0.91 -1.62 -5.34
CA ALA A 74 -0.84 -0.17 -5.27
C ALA A 74 -1.93 0.44 -4.39
N GLY A 75 -3.15 -0.11 -4.41
CA GLY A 75 -4.24 0.34 -3.53
C GLY A 75 -3.91 0.14 -2.05
N TRP A 76 -3.44 -1.05 -1.66
CA TRP A 76 -2.99 -1.32 -0.28
C TRP A 76 -1.77 -0.48 0.11
N SER A 77 -0.80 -0.33 -0.80
CA SER A 77 0.39 0.49 -0.58
C SER A 77 0.05 1.97 -0.41
N CYS A 78 -0.93 2.49 -1.16
CA CYS A 78 -1.42 3.87 -0.99
C CYS A 78 -1.95 4.09 0.44
N TYR A 79 -2.73 3.15 0.99
CA TYR A 79 -3.18 3.25 2.39
C TYR A 79 -2.02 3.21 3.39
N CYS A 80 -0.95 2.44 3.13
CA CYS A 80 0.24 2.47 3.98
C CYS A 80 0.87 3.87 4.02
N TRP A 81 0.98 4.54 2.87
CA TRP A 81 1.48 5.90 2.79
C TRP A 81 0.54 6.92 3.47
N LEU A 82 -0.76 6.84 3.20
CA LEU A 82 -1.77 7.70 3.84
C LEU A 82 -1.70 7.63 5.36
N LEU A 83 -1.69 6.42 5.93
CA LEU A 83 -1.61 6.19 7.37
C LEU A 83 -0.28 6.66 7.98
N GLY A 84 0.78 6.75 7.19
CA GLY A 84 2.07 7.27 7.61
C GLY A 84 2.17 8.79 7.66
N TYR A 85 1.29 9.50 6.92
CA TYR A 85 1.38 10.97 6.77
C TYR A 85 0.20 11.74 7.34
N GLN A 86 -0.98 11.12 7.43
CA GLN A 86 -2.21 11.79 7.82
C GLN A 86 -2.60 11.48 9.26
N ASP A 87 -3.30 12.41 9.89
CA ASP A 87 -3.87 12.23 11.23
C ASP A 87 -4.99 11.18 11.24
N ASP A 88 -5.17 10.51 12.37
CA ASP A 88 -6.19 9.47 12.60
C ASP A 88 -7.61 9.92 12.20
N ASN A 89 -7.93 11.20 12.36
CA ASN A 89 -9.25 11.77 12.06
C ASN A 89 -9.57 11.85 10.57
N GLN A 90 -8.60 11.59 9.70
CA GLN A 90 -8.80 11.52 8.24
C GLN A 90 -9.33 10.15 7.78
N PHE A 91 -9.42 9.19 8.69
CA PHE A 91 -9.83 7.82 8.38
C PHE A 91 -11.12 7.43 9.11
N GLU A 92 -11.99 6.72 8.41
CA GLU A 92 -13.12 6.04 9.01
C GLU A 92 -12.64 4.74 9.69
N LYS A 93 -12.74 4.67 11.03
CA LYS A 93 -12.31 3.51 11.82
C LYS A 93 -12.95 2.21 11.31
N GLU A 94 -14.24 2.23 11.05
CA GLU A 94 -15.00 1.06 10.57
C GLU A 94 -14.47 0.55 9.22
N LYS A 95 -14.09 1.45 8.32
CA LYS A 95 -13.49 1.08 7.03
C LYS A 95 -12.16 0.34 7.22
N LEU A 96 -11.26 0.89 8.04
CA LEU A 96 -9.96 0.25 8.30
C LEU A 96 -10.12 -1.07 9.06
N HIS A 97 -11.07 -1.16 9.99
CA HIS A 97 -11.45 -2.41 10.64
C HIS A 97 -11.86 -3.48 9.61
N ASN A 98 -12.77 -3.12 8.70
CA ASN A 98 -13.23 -4.04 7.66
C ASN A 98 -12.09 -4.50 6.73
N TYR A 99 -11.13 -3.62 6.44
CA TYR A 99 -9.93 -4.00 5.69
C TYR A 99 -9.04 -4.98 6.45
N LEU A 100 -8.86 -4.79 7.76
CA LEU A 100 -8.10 -5.74 8.58
C LEU A 100 -8.75 -7.13 8.59
N ILE A 101 -10.07 -7.20 8.73
CA ILE A 101 -10.82 -8.47 8.68
C ILE A 101 -10.71 -9.13 7.29
N GLU A 102 -10.83 -8.34 6.22
CA GLU A 102 -10.65 -8.84 4.86
C GLU A 102 -9.26 -9.44 4.64
N ILE A 103 -8.22 -8.76 5.15
CA ILE A 103 -6.84 -9.26 5.07
C ILE A 103 -6.67 -10.55 5.86
N GLU A 104 -7.20 -10.64 7.09
CA GLU A 104 -7.18 -11.86 7.89
C GLU A 104 -7.71 -13.07 7.12
N GLN A 105 -8.78 -12.87 6.34
CA GLN A 105 -9.43 -13.94 5.59
C GLN A 105 -8.71 -14.31 4.29
N ASN A 106 -8.05 -13.36 3.63
CA ASN A 106 -7.65 -13.53 2.24
C ASN A 106 -6.13 -13.45 1.98
N ILE A 107 -5.31 -12.98 2.93
CA ILE A 107 -3.91 -12.67 2.69
C ILE A 107 -3.13 -13.87 2.11
N HIS A 108 -3.34 -15.08 2.62
CA HIS A 108 -2.60 -16.26 2.17
C HIS A 108 -2.99 -16.77 0.78
N SER A 109 -4.18 -16.42 0.29
CA SER A 109 -4.67 -16.78 -1.05
C SER A 109 -4.50 -15.67 -2.09
N SER A 110 -4.12 -14.47 -1.65
CA SER A 110 -3.93 -13.31 -2.52
C SER A 110 -2.69 -13.46 -3.43
N PRO A 111 -2.62 -12.74 -4.55
CA PRO A 111 -1.44 -12.68 -5.40
C PRO A 111 -0.18 -12.22 -4.64
N ASN A 112 0.99 -12.54 -5.17
CA ASN A 112 2.28 -12.40 -4.48
C ASN A 112 2.54 -10.99 -3.92
N ARG A 113 2.41 -9.96 -4.76
CA ARG A 113 2.66 -8.57 -4.33
C ARG A 113 1.53 -8.02 -3.46
N VAL A 114 0.30 -8.46 -3.70
CA VAL A 114 -0.85 -8.09 -2.86
C VAL A 114 -0.65 -8.60 -1.42
N ARG A 115 -0.14 -9.85 -1.24
CA ARG A 115 0.20 -10.37 0.10
C ARG A 115 1.22 -9.48 0.81
N TYR A 116 2.23 -9.01 0.09
CA TYR A 116 3.24 -8.12 0.65
C TYR A 116 2.62 -6.78 1.10
N ALA A 117 1.81 -6.17 0.24
CA ALA A 117 1.14 -4.90 0.54
C ALA A 117 0.12 -5.02 1.68
N MET A 118 -0.67 -6.11 1.72
CA MET A 118 -1.57 -6.43 2.83
C MET A 118 -0.83 -6.61 4.16
N ASN A 119 0.30 -7.32 4.16
CA ASN A 119 1.13 -7.48 5.36
C ASN A 119 1.65 -6.13 5.86
N ASN A 120 2.11 -5.28 4.96
CA ASN A 120 2.54 -3.92 5.30
C ASN A 120 1.39 -3.06 5.80
N PHE A 121 0.17 -3.22 5.27
CA PHE A 121 -1.00 -2.50 5.76
C PHE A 121 -1.30 -2.83 7.23
N ILE A 122 -1.28 -4.11 7.63
CA ILE A 122 -1.46 -4.51 9.04
C ILE A 122 -0.37 -3.87 9.91
N ILE A 123 0.88 -3.91 9.47
CA ILE A 123 2.01 -3.31 10.19
C ILE A 123 1.77 -1.81 10.37
N THR A 124 1.40 -1.12 9.28
CA THR A 124 1.20 0.34 9.30
C THR A 124 0.01 0.74 10.17
N VAL A 125 -1.12 0.02 10.10
CA VAL A 125 -2.25 0.25 11.02
C VAL A 125 -1.80 0.06 12.47
N GLY A 126 -1.06 -1.01 12.76
CA GLY A 126 -0.57 -1.29 14.10
C GLY A 126 0.40 -0.24 14.64
N ILE A 127 1.13 0.46 13.79
CA ILE A 127 2.11 1.48 14.20
C ILE A 127 1.48 2.87 14.24
N SER A 128 0.74 3.23 13.20
CA SER A 128 0.35 4.61 12.93
C SER A 128 -1.09 4.94 13.31
N TYR A 129 -2.00 3.96 13.39
CA TYR A 129 -3.42 4.19 13.67
C TYR A 129 -3.82 3.69 15.06
N LYS A 130 -3.72 4.54 16.07
CA LYS A 130 -3.97 4.18 17.48
C LYS A 130 -5.31 3.49 17.75
N PRO A 131 -6.44 3.89 17.11
CA PRO A 131 -7.75 3.29 17.39
C PRO A 131 -7.86 1.79 17.05
N LEU A 132 -6.95 1.23 16.26
CA LEU A 132 -6.93 -0.18 15.85
C LEU A 132 -5.60 -0.88 16.16
N HIS A 133 -4.73 -0.29 16.96
CA HIS A 133 -3.42 -0.84 17.33
C HIS A 133 -3.51 -2.29 17.85
N GLU A 134 -4.30 -2.52 18.89
CA GLU A 134 -4.43 -3.85 19.50
C GLU A 134 -5.06 -4.86 18.54
N GLU A 135 -6.03 -4.43 17.73
CA GLU A 135 -6.68 -5.28 16.76
C GLU A 135 -5.70 -5.70 15.64
N ALA A 136 -4.87 -4.77 15.16
CA ALA A 136 -3.83 -5.08 14.18
C ALA A 136 -2.84 -6.12 14.72
N ILE A 137 -2.45 -6.05 16.00
CA ILE A 137 -1.61 -7.04 16.66
C ILE A 137 -2.31 -8.42 16.72
N GLU A 138 -3.58 -8.47 17.09
CA GLU A 138 -4.32 -9.74 17.14
C GLU A 138 -4.47 -10.38 15.75
N ILE A 139 -4.74 -9.59 14.73
CA ILE A 139 -4.80 -10.07 13.35
C ILE A 139 -3.41 -10.50 12.86
N ALA A 140 -2.36 -9.75 13.18
CA ALA A 140 -0.98 -10.14 12.87
C ALA A 140 -0.61 -11.50 13.48
N LYS A 141 -1.04 -11.78 14.72
CA LYS A 141 -0.85 -13.09 15.36
C LYS A 141 -1.58 -14.21 14.64
N LYS A 142 -2.82 -13.97 14.21
CA LYS A 142 -3.65 -14.97 13.52
C LYS A 142 -3.11 -15.31 12.15
N ILE A 143 -2.71 -14.32 11.35
CA ILE A 143 -2.15 -14.56 10.02
C ILE A 143 -0.75 -15.20 10.07
N GLY A 144 0.02 -14.91 11.13
CA GLY A 144 1.38 -15.43 11.30
C GLY A 144 2.32 -15.01 10.18
N LYS A 145 3.19 -15.94 9.74
CA LYS A 145 4.17 -15.66 8.69
C LYS A 145 3.51 -15.63 7.31
N VAL A 146 3.67 -14.52 6.62
CA VAL A 146 3.23 -14.35 5.23
C VAL A 146 4.37 -14.68 4.28
N PHE A 147 4.14 -15.64 3.38
CA PHE A 147 5.12 -15.99 2.36
C PHE A 147 4.92 -15.13 1.11
N VAL A 148 5.98 -14.45 0.71
CA VAL A 148 6.06 -13.67 -0.54
C VAL A 148 7.31 -14.08 -1.28
N ASP A 149 7.17 -14.39 -2.55
CA ASP A 149 8.32 -14.62 -3.43
C ASP A 149 8.98 -13.27 -3.73
N MET A 150 10.20 -13.11 -3.26
CA MET A 150 11.01 -11.88 -3.42
C MET A 150 12.01 -11.99 -4.57
N GLY A 151 11.91 -13.06 -5.39
CA GLY A 151 12.88 -13.36 -6.45
C GLY A 151 14.27 -13.66 -5.91
N ASP A 152 15.28 -13.43 -6.73
CA ASP A 152 16.70 -13.69 -6.40
C ASP A 152 17.30 -12.60 -5.47
N THR A 153 16.55 -12.21 -4.43
CA THR A 153 17.01 -11.21 -3.48
C THR A 153 17.15 -11.79 -2.07
N SER A 154 17.93 -11.14 -1.21
CA SER A 154 18.00 -11.46 0.22
C SER A 154 16.82 -10.88 1.04
N CYS A 155 15.92 -10.14 0.40
CA CYS A 155 14.78 -9.52 1.05
C CYS A 155 13.83 -10.57 1.63
N LYS A 156 13.22 -10.25 2.77
CA LYS A 156 12.24 -11.11 3.44
C LYS A 156 10.99 -10.30 3.76
N THR A 157 9.85 -10.95 3.72
CA THR A 157 8.61 -10.37 4.24
C THR A 157 8.75 -10.23 5.76
N PRO A 158 8.53 -9.05 6.33
CA PRO A 158 8.58 -8.87 7.77
C PRO A 158 7.48 -9.69 8.47
N ILE A 159 7.76 -10.19 9.67
CA ILE A 159 6.73 -10.76 10.53
C ILE A 159 5.98 -9.59 11.17
N ALA A 160 4.68 -9.48 10.89
CA ALA A 160 3.92 -8.29 11.25
C ALA A 160 3.92 -8.02 12.76
N THR A 161 3.79 -9.04 13.61
CA THR A 161 3.85 -8.89 15.08
C THR A 161 5.18 -8.33 15.56
N GLU A 162 6.30 -8.81 15.01
CA GLU A 162 7.63 -8.34 15.38
C GLU A 162 7.85 -6.90 14.91
N ALA A 163 7.44 -6.59 13.68
CA ALA A 163 7.56 -5.25 13.12
C ALA A 163 6.77 -4.21 13.92
N ILE A 164 5.54 -4.52 14.29
CA ILE A 164 4.70 -3.61 15.11
C ILE A 164 5.36 -3.39 16.46
N GLN A 165 5.83 -4.43 17.16
CA GLN A 165 6.47 -4.30 18.46
C GLN A 165 7.73 -3.41 18.43
N ILE A 166 8.60 -3.61 17.42
CA ILE A 166 9.85 -2.85 17.31
C ILE A 166 9.59 -1.37 17.06
N LEU A 167 8.62 -1.06 16.18
CA LEU A 167 8.38 0.30 15.72
C LEU A 167 7.41 1.09 16.62
N SER A 168 6.61 0.42 17.46
CA SER A 168 5.73 1.09 18.44
C SER A 168 6.47 1.60 19.69
N VAL A 169 7.74 1.26 19.88
CA VAL A 169 8.57 1.65 21.04
C VAL A 169 9.33 2.96 20.78
N GLN A 170 9.26 3.52 19.58
CA GLN A 170 9.88 4.80 19.20
C GLN A 170 8.86 5.95 19.28
#